data_c4be46d7480bde07fceba0bfa0481e7f
#
_entry.id   c4be46d7480bde07fceba0bfa0481e7f
#
_cell.length_a   1.000
_cell.length_b   1.000
_cell.length_c   1.000
_cell.angle_alpha   90.00
_cell.angle_beta   90.00
_cell.angle_gamma   90.00
#
_symmetry.space_group_name_H-M   'P 1'
#
loop_
_entity.id
_entity.type
_entity.pdbx_description
1 polymer ?
#
loop_
_entity_poly.entity_id
_entity_poly.type
_entity_poly.pdbx_seq_one_letter_code
_entity_poly.pdbx_strand_id
1 'polypeptide(L)'
;KIQSNTAENITKLTVELSETGYATLIFPYDKKESWKLLGWALDELSVDIEDRDQIEGSYFINVTPNKGFFSKLLSTASITKTYQLILKEDVNSQSRVIFVDLSEENDEKTISYSAELFDQIASKF
;
A
#
# COMPACT_ATOMS: atom_id res chain seq x y z
N LYS A 1 -5.34 -31.96 -0.23
CA LYS A 1 -4.46 -31.39 -1.14
C LYS A 1 -5.02 -30.26 -1.95
N ILE A 2 -6.18 -30.43 -2.44
CA ILE A 2 -6.83 -29.34 -3.12
C ILE A 2 -7.10 -28.20 -2.16
N GLN A 3 -7.38 -28.53 -0.93
CA GLN A 3 -7.60 -27.48 0.05
C GLN A 3 -6.38 -26.62 0.24
N SER A 4 -5.20 -27.21 0.22
CA SER A 4 -4.05 -26.37 0.46
C SER A 4 -3.86 -25.38 -0.69
N ASN A 5 -4.15 -25.79 -1.91
CA ASN A 5 -4.10 -24.85 -3.03
C ASN A 5 -5.11 -23.75 -2.88
N THR A 6 -6.31 -24.11 -2.47
CA THR A 6 -7.36 -23.12 -2.28
C THR A 6 -6.96 -22.12 -1.20
N ALA A 7 -6.42 -22.62 -0.10
CA ALA A 7 -6.00 -21.74 0.99
C ALA A 7 -4.91 -20.78 0.52
N GLU A 8 -3.96 -21.30 -0.26
CA GLU A 8 -2.90 -20.44 -0.77
C GLU A 8 -3.46 -19.31 -1.64
N ASN A 9 -4.40 -19.65 -2.50
CA ASN A 9 -4.98 -18.63 -3.37
C ASN A 9 -5.73 -17.57 -2.59
N ILE A 10 -6.41 -17.99 -1.53
CA ILE A 10 -7.19 -17.07 -0.73
C ILE A 10 -6.30 -16.10 0.03
N THR A 11 -5.11 -16.53 0.43
CA THR A 11 -4.27 -15.72 1.31
C THR A 11 -3.37 -14.75 0.57
N LYS A 12 -3.37 -14.79 -0.76
CA LYS A 12 -2.48 -13.92 -1.52
C LYS A 12 -3.10 -12.57 -1.77
N LEU A 13 -2.26 -11.54 -1.65
CA LEU A 13 -2.68 -10.19 -1.97
C LEU A 13 -2.54 -9.98 -3.47
N THR A 14 -3.34 -9.08 -4.01
CA THR A 14 -3.35 -8.77 -5.43
C THR A 14 -3.11 -7.27 -5.62
N VAL A 15 -2.29 -6.92 -6.62
CA VAL A 15 -2.06 -5.54 -6.97
C VAL A 15 -2.72 -5.30 -8.32
N GLU A 16 -3.57 -4.27 -8.39
CA GLU A 16 -4.27 -3.91 -9.62
C GLU A 16 -3.95 -2.47 -9.97
N LEU A 17 -3.97 -2.16 -11.26
CA LEU A 17 -3.82 -0.79 -11.72
C LEU A 17 -5.19 -0.15 -11.86
N SER A 18 -5.32 1.07 -11.36
CA SER A 18 -6.56 1.81 -11.49
C SER A 18 -6.57 2.56 -12.82
N GLU A 19 -7.72 3.16 -13.13
CA GLU A 19 -7.85 3.96 -14.35
C GLU A 19 -6.96 5.19 -14.32
N THR A 20 -6.64 5.68 -13.12
CA THR A 20 -5.77 6.83 -12.97
C THR A 20 -4.30 6.48 -13.08
N GLY A 21 -4.00 5.18 -13.14
CA GLY A 21 -2.61 4.73 -13.18
C GLY A 21 -2.04 4.34 -11.83
N TYR A 22 -2.66 4.77 -10.74
CA TYR A 22 -2.21 4.38 -9.41
C TYR A 22 -2.56 2.92 -9.15
N ALA A 23 -1.68 2.24 -8.44
CA ALA A 23 -1.94 0.86 -8.06
C ALA A 23 -2.96 0.81 -6.92
N THR A 24 -3.64 -0.32 -6.82
CA THR A 24 -4.55 -0.62 -5.73
C THR A 24 -4.15 -1.97 -5.19
N LEU A 25 -4.14 -2.09 -3.88
CA LEU A 25 -3.76 -3.35 -3.22
C LEU A 25 -5.02 -3.99 -2.66
N ILE A 26 -5.24 -5.26 -2.99
CA ILE A 26 -6.42 -6.01 -2.56
C ILE A 26 -6.01 -7.03 -1.51
N PHE A 27 -6.62 -6.95 -0.34
CA PHE A 27 -6.45 -7.94 0.74
C PHE A 27 -7.64 -8.89 0.70
N PRO A 28 -7.41 -10.21 0.77
CA PRO A 28 -8.50 -11.18 0.83
C PRO A 28 -9.06 -11.32 2.26
N TYR A 29 -9.15 -10.22 2.99
CA TYR A 29 -9.57 -10.20 4.39
C TYR A 29 -10.46 -8.99 4.63
N ASP A 30 -11.21 -9.03 5.73
CA ASP A 30 -12.03 -7.88 6.10
C ASP A 30 -11.16 -6.70 6.52
N LYS A 31 -11.79 -5.57 6.76
CA LYS A 31 -11.05 -4.34 7.03
C LYS A 31 -10.21 -4.45 8.31
N LYS A 32 -10.76 -5.07 9.33
CA LYS A 32 -10.06 -5.16 10.62
C LYS A 32 -8.77 -5.94 10.49
N GLU A 33 -8.84 -7.10 9.85
CA GLU A 33 -7.67 -7.93 9.67
C GLU A 33 -6.67 -7.26 8.72
N SER A 34 -7.18 -6.68 7.65
CA SER A 34 -6.33 -6.01 6.66
C SER A 34 -5.59 -4.83 7.28
N TRP A 35 -6.23 -4.11 8.19
CA TRP A 35 -5.60 -2.99 8.87
C TRP A 35 -4.34 -3.45 9.61
N LYS A 36 -4.47 -4.55 10.35
CA LYS A 36 -3.34 -5.08 11.11
C LYS A 36 -2.22 -5.55 10.19
N LEU A 37 -2.59 -6.25 9.13
CA LEU A 37 -1.60 -6.79 8.21
C LEU A 37 -0.89 -5.69 7.45
N LEU A 38 -1.62 -4.66 7.03
CA LEU A 38 -1.02 -3.53 6.34
C LEU A 38 -0.01 -2.81 7.25
N GLY A 39 -0.39 -2.56 8.49
CA GLY A 39 0.53 -1.93 9.44
C GLY A 39 1.78 -2.75 9.66
N TRP A 40 1.61 -4.07 9.80
CA TRP A 40 2.76 -4.96 9.97
C TRP A 40 3.70 -4.89 8.76
N ALA A 41 3.13 -4.92 7.55
CA ALA A 41 3.95 -4.90 6.35
C ALA A 41 4.70 -3.58 6.21
N LEU A 42 4.03 -2.47 6.53
CA LEU A 42 4.69 -1.17 6.46
C LEU A 42 5.88 -1.11 7.44
N ASP A 43 5.71 -1.68 8.63
CA ASP A 43 6.80 -1.75 9.59
C ASP A 43 7.95 -2.63 9.08
N GLU A 44 7.61 -3.77 8.48
CA GLU A 44 8.63 -4.67 7.95
C GLU A 44 9.43 -4.03 6.83
N LEU A 45 8.81 -3.15 6.07
CA LEU A 45 9.48 -2.45 4.98
C LEU A 45 10.16 -1.16 5.45
N SER A 46 10.08 -0.88 6.75
CA SER A 46 10.68 0.33 7.33
C SER A 46 10.10 1.60 6.72
N VAL A 47 8.82 1.57 6.39
CA VAL A 47 8.14 2.75 5.89
C VAL A 47 7.90 3.70 7.05
N ASP A 48 8.17 4.99 6.83
CA ASP A 48 8.02 6.01 7.84
C ASP A 48 6.55 6.40 7.95
N ILE A 49 5.87 5.92 9.00
CA ILE A 49 4.46 6.21 9.20
C ILE A 49 4.36 7.50 10.01
N GLU A 50 3.83 8.52 9.37
CA GLU A 50 3.65 9.84 10.01
C GLU A 50 2.48 9.80 10.98
N ASP A 51 1.38 9.16 10.58
CA ASP A 51 0.18 9.14 11.38
C ASP A 51 -0.69 7.98 10.92
N ARG A 52 -1.60 7.59 11.76
CA ARG A 52 -2.55 6.53 11.43
C ARG A 52 -3.90 6.86 12.05
N ASP A 53 -4.95 6.60 11.30
CA ASP A 53 -6.33 6.83 11.74
C ASP A 53 -7.10 5.55 11.46
N GLN A 54 -7.23 4.71 12.48
CA GLN A 54 -7.84 3.40 12.30
C GLN A 54 -9.32 3.51 11.99
N ILE A 55 -9.98 4.53 12.51
CA ILE A 55 -11.41 4.70 12.27
C ILE A 55 -11.66 4.99 10.80
N GLU A 56 -10.87 5.88 10.21
CA GLU A 56 -10.95 6.17 8.79
C GLU A 56 -10.33 5.10 7.93
N GLY A 57 -9.40 4.33 8.50
CA GLY A 57 -8.66 3.36 7.73
C GLY A 57 -7.49 3.96 6.98
N SER A 58 -6.87 5.00 7.52
CA SER A 58 -5.80 5.71 6.82
C SER A 58 -4.47 5.56 7.52
N TYR A 59 -3.43 5.33 6.72
CA TYR A 59 -2.03 5.48 7.11
C TYR A 59 -1.46 6.65 6.33
N PHE A 60 -0.78 7.54 7.01
CA PHE A 60 -0.08 8.64 6.36
C PHE A 60 1.40 8.33 6.42
N ILE A 61 2.06 8.24 5.27
CA ILE A 61 3.45 7.80 5.20
C ILE A 61 4.30 8.93 4.62
N ASN A 62 5.52 9.04 5.14
CA ASN A 62 6.49 10.00 4.65
C ASN A 62 7.52 9.28 3.80
N VAL A 63 7.86 9.89 2.67
CA VAL A 63 8.89 9.35 1.79
C VAL A 63 9.97 10.42 1.66
N THR A 64 11.16 10.09 2.14
CA THR A 64 12.29 11.02 2.15
C THR A 64 13.30 10.59 1.10
N PRO A 65 13.81 11.51 0.28
CA PRO A 65 14.81 11.16 -0.73
C PRO A 65 16.05 10.55 -0.09
N ASN A 66 16.62 9.59 -0.80
CA ASN A 66 17.86 8.92 -0.40
C ASN A 66 17.75 8.22 0.94
N LYS A 67 16.54 7.83 1.31
CA LYS A 67 16.31 7.16 2.56
C LYS A 67 15.30 6.04 2.33
N GLY A 68 15.69 4.84 2.76
CA GLY A 68 14.80 3.70 2.67
C GLY A 68 14.83 3.02 1.32
N PHE A 69 13.99 2.02 1.20
CA PHE A 69 13.99 1.12 0.07
C PHE A 69 13.60 1.81 -1.25
N PHE A 70 12.74 2.81 -1.16
CA PHE A 70 12.16 3.44 -2.35
C PHE A 70 12.89 4.72 -2.76
N SER A 71 14.05 4.98 -2.18
CA SER A 71 14.74 6.23 -2.45
C SER A 71 15.07 6.41 -3.93
N LYS A 72 15.29 5.32 -4.64
CA LYS A 72 15.65 5.41 -6.06
C LYS A 72 14.54 6.02 -6.90
N LEU A 73 13.30 5.66 -6.60
CA LEU A 73 12.17 6.14 -7.38
C LEU A 73 11.94 7.63 -7.19
N LEU A 74 12.29 8.14 -6.03
CA LEU A 74 12.07 9.55 -5.72
C LEU A 74 13.37 10.29 -5.50
N SER A 75 14.46 9.78 -6.07
CA SER A 75 15.80 10.34 -5.82
C SER A 75 15.96 11.77 -6.28
N THR A 76 15.13 12.23 -7.21
CA THR A 76 15.19 13.61 -7.67
C THR A 76 14.43 14.57 -6.76
N ALA A 77 13.62 14.06 -5.85
CA ALA A 77 12.91 14.92 -4.91
C ALA A 77 13.90 15.43 -3.86
N SER A 78 13.77 16.68 -3.49
CA SER A 78 14.64 17.29 -2.49
C SER A 78 13.95 17.44 -1.15
N ILE A 79 12.68 17.09 -1.05
CA ILE A 79 11.92 17.25 0.18
C ILE A 79 11.14 15.97 0.47
N THR A 80 10.77 15.82 1.73
CA THR A 80 9.93 14.71 2.15
C THR A 80 8.50 14.94 1.65
N LYS A 81 7.91 13.89 1.11
CA LYS A 81 6.51 13.93 0.67
C LYS A 81 5.68 13.00 1.52
N THR A 82 4.44 13.39 1.76
CA THR A 82 3.51 12.58 2.55
C THR A 82 2.41 12.06 1.64
N TYR A 83 2.15 10.76 1.73
CA TYR A 83 1.09 10.11 0.96
C TYR A 83 0.14 9.46 1.94
N GLN A 84 -1.07 9.21 1.46
CA GLN A 84 -2.10 8.57 2.28
C GLN A 84 -2.48 7.23 1.68
N LEU A 85 -2.54 6.21 2.52
CA LEU A 85 -3.05 4.90 2.13
C LEU A 85 -4.39 4.73 2.82
N ILE A 86 -5.45 4.57 2.03
CA ILE A 86 -6.80 4.45 2.57
C ILE A 86 -7.29 3.03 2.38
N LEU A 87 -7.63 2.39 3.49
CA LEU A 87 -8.15 1.03 3.50
C LEU A 87 -9.66 1.09 3.54
N LYS A 88 -10.31 0.48 2.56
CA LYS A 88 -11.76 0.45 2.45
C LYS A 88 -12.23 -0.98 2.29
N GLU A 89 -13.41 -1.26 2.82
CA GLU A 89 -14.01 -2.56 2.59
C GLU A 89 -14.47 -2.68 1.16
N ASP A 90 -14.32 -3.87 0.64
CA ASP A 90 -14.73 -4.21 -0.70
C ASP A 90 -15.75 -5.34 -0.60
N VAL A 91 -16.20 -5.85 -1.75
CA VAL A 91 -17.18 -6.93 -1.76
C VAL A 91 -16.54 -8.23 -1.25
N ASN A 92 -17.37 -9.17 -0.82
CA ASN A 92 -16.94 -10.53 -0.47
C ASN A 92 -15.92 -10.57 0.66
N SER A 93 -16.06 -9.68 1.65
CA SER A 93 -15.17 -9.63 2.81
C SER A 93 -13.73 -9.39 2.42
N GLN A 94 -13.52 -8.67 1.35
CA GLN A 94 -12.20 -8.22 0.94
C GLN A 94 -12.01 -6.76 1.32
N SER A 95 -10.78 -6.29 1.23
CA SER A 95 -10.45 -4.90 1.52
C SER A 95 -9.52 -4.37 0.44
N ARG A 96 -9.59 -3.09 0.20
CA ARG A 96 -8.87 -2.43 -0.88
C ARG A 96 -8.09 -1.25 -0.30
N VAL A 97 -6.82 -1.14 -0.65
CA VAL A 97 -5.97 -0.02 -0.22
C VAL A 97 -5.77 0.88 -1.41
N ILE A 98 -6.11 2.14 -1.24
CA ILE A 98 -6.01 3.17 -2.28
C ILE A 98 -4.87 4.10 -1.91
N PHE A 99 -4.05 4.44 -2.91
CA PHE A 99 -2.93 5.36 -2.74
C PHE A 99 -3.37 6.77 -3.13
N VAL A 100 -3.12 7.74 -2.27
CA VAL A 100 -3.50 9.13 -2.52
C VAL A 100 -2.28 10.01 -2.38
N ASP A 101 -2.03 10.81 -3.42
CA ASP A 101 -0.99 11.83 -3.40
C ASP A 101 -1.63 13.12 -2.92
N LEU A 102 -1.32 13.52 -1.69
CA LEU A 102 -1.97 14.68 -1.08
C LEU A 102 -1.59 15.98 -1.77
N SER A 103 -0.49 16.02 -2.50
CA SER A 103 -0.11 17.21 -3.26
C SER A 103 -0.87 17.29 -4.58
N GLU A 104 -1.49 16.19 -5.00
CA GLU A 104 -2.26 16.10 -6.23
C GLU A 104 -1.42 16.32 -7.49
N GLU A 105 -0.11 16.14 -7.39
CA GLU A 105 0.75 16.27 -8.56
C GLU A 105 0.61 15.11 -9.51
N ASN A 106 0.44 13.90 -8.96
CA ASN A 106 0.15 12.69 -9.74
C ASN A 106 1.15 12.46 -10.88
N ASP A 107 2.43 12.70 -10.62
CA ASP A 107 3.43 12.52 -11.65
C ASP A 107 3.78 11.04 -11.80
N GLU A 108 4.52 10.72 -12.87
CA GLU A 108 4.85 9.34 -13.19
C GLU A 108 5.68 8.67 -12.10
N LYS A 109 6.54 9.42 -11.45
CA LYS A 109 7.37 8.85 -10.39
C LYS A 109 6.52 8.44 -9.19
N THR A 110 5.54 9.26 -8.84
CA THR A 110 4.65 8.94 -7.75
C THR A 110 3.79 7.72 -8.09
N ILE A 111 3.30 7.65 -9.33
CA ILE A 111 2.51 6.52 -9.79
C ILE A 111 3.35 5.25 -9.72
N SER A 112 4.60 5.31 -10.20
CA SER A 112 5.50 4.16 -10.15
C SER A 112 5.80 3.76 -8.71
N TYR A 113 5.95 4.73 -7.83
CA TYR A 113 6.19 4.44 -6.42
C TYR A 113 5.02 3.69 -5.81
N SER A 114 3.80 4.06 -6.16
CA SER A 114 2.63 3.39 -5.59
C SER A 114 2.62 1.91 -5.99
N ALA A 115 2.94 1.61 -7.24
CA ALA A 115 2.99 0.23 -7.70
C ALA A 115 4.10 -0.54 -7.00
N GLU A 116 5.27 0.07 -6.87
CA GLU A 116 6.38 -0.60 -6.22
C GLU A 116 6.10 -0.86 -4.75
N LEU A 117 5.53 0.12 -4.07
CA LEU A 117 5.19 -0.03 -2.66
C LEU A 117 4.21 -1.18 -2.46
N PHE A 118 3.15 -1.21 -3.26
CA PHE A 118 2.14 -2.26 -3.10
C PHE A 118 2.69 -3.63 -3.48
N ASP A 119 3.58 -3.69 -4.49
CA ASP A 119 4.23 -4.96 -4.81
C ASP A 119 5.07 -5.44 -3.64
N GLN A 120 5.78 -4.54 -3.00
CA GLN A 120 6.62 -4.93 -1.86
C GLN A 120 5.78 -5.35 -0.67
N ILE A 121 4.66 -4.66 -0.44
CA ILE A 121 3.76 -5.07 0.63
C ILE A 121 3.22 -6.47 0.33
N ALA A 122 2.77 -6.70 -0.90
CA ALA A 122 2.21 -8.00 -1.27
C ALA A 122 3.25 -9.11 -1.10
N SER A 123 4.52 -8.81 -1.34
CA SER A 123 5.57 -9.80 -1.26
C SER A 123 5.81 -10.30 0.17
N LYS A 124 5.28 -9.61 1.17
CA LYS A 124 5.43 -10.03 2.56
C LYS A 124 4.42 -11.13 2.95
N PHE A 125 3.49 -11.43 2.07
CA PHE A 125 2.45 -12.43 2.33
C PHE A 125 2.47 -13.56 1.28
#